data_77f66ee80e18f0781c0445d26e037d2a
#
_entry.id   77f66ee80e18f0781c0445d26e037d2a
#
_cell.length_a   1.000
_cell.length_b   1.000
_cell.length_c   1.000
_cell.angle_alpha   90.00
_cell.angle_beta   90.00
_cell.angle_gamma   90.00
#
_symmetry.space_group_name_H-M   'P 1'
#
loop_
_entity.id
_entity.type
_entity.pdbx_description
1 polymer ?
#
loop_
_entity_poly.entity_id
_entity_poly.type
_entity_poly.pdbx_seq_one_letter_code
_entity_poly.pdbx_strand_id
1 'polypeptide(L)'
;MKLAVITGFLGKTKDRFHEYNEALDLDAKFKLLASIPGYSGVEVVHPYEVPSAGELKTLLAKHRLSVAAINVNVKAEPEFRSGGLTSADPGVRAKAVRFLKEAKDYAAAVGADKVTCCPLGDGYEFSFQYDYAASWRHLVDAFAEAAAHRPEVTLFVEYKPSE
;
A
#
# COMPACT_ATOMS: atom_id res chain seq x y z
N MET A 1 -4.46 11.21 -20.77
CA MET A 1 -3.84 10.32 -19.77
C MET A 1 -4.70 10.38 -18.51
N LYS A 2 -4.97 9.24 -17.86
CA LYS A 2 -5.68 9.22 -16.56
C LYS A 2 -4.64 9.21 -15.45
N LEU A 3 -4.82 10.06 -14.42
CA LEU A 3 -3.93 10.15 -13.27
C LEU A 3 -4.68 9.71 -12.00
N ALA A 4 -3.97 9.03 -11.11
CA ALA A 4 -4.43 8.64 -9.79
C ALA A 4 -3.42 9.10 -8.72
N VAL A 5 -3.90 9.21 -7.47
CA VAL A 5 -3.07 9.59 -6.32
C VAL A 5 -3.25 8.55 -5.22
N ILE A 6 -2.16 8.20 -4.55
CA ILE A 6 -2.19 7.41 -3.32
C ILE A 6 -2.77 8.29 -2.21
N THR A 7 -3.86 7.85 -1.58
CA THR A 7 -4.57 8.62 -0.55
C THR A 7 -3.72 8.97 0.66
N GLY A 8 -2.70 8.16 0.95
CA GLY A 8 -1.72 8.44 2.02
C GLY A 8 -0.91 9.73 1.83
N PHE A 9 -0.86 10.28 0.61
CA PHE A 9 -0.19 11.57 0.35
C PHE A 9 -1.13 12.78 0.42
N LEU A 10 -2.41 12.56 0.70
CA LEU A 10 -3.39 13.63 0.87
C LEU A 10 -3.66 13.87 2.37
N GLY A 11 -3.60 15.13 2.78
CA GLY A 11 -3.77 15.53 4.17
C GLY A 11 -2.48 15.46 4.98
N LYS A 12 -2.55 14.92 6.20
CA LYS A 12 -1.40 14.88 7.11
C LYS A 12 -0.30 13.98 6.54
N THR A 13 0.84 14.57 6.34
CA THR A 13 2.09 13.88 5.98
C THR A 13 3.17 14.17 7.01
N LYS A 14 4.16 13.32 7.11
CA LYS A 14 5.29 13.50 8.03
C LYS A 14 6.59 13.05 7.39
N ASP A 15 7.64 13.75 7.71
CA ASP A 15 9.01 13.30 7.53
C ASP A 15 9.65 12.93 8.88
N ARG A 16 10.96 12.81 8.91
CA ARG A 16 11.74 12.51 10.13
C ARG A 16 11.62 13.59 11.21
N PHE A 17 11.34 14.83 10.85
CA PHE A 17 11.44 16.00 11.73
C PHE A 17 10.11 16.72 11.95
N HIS A 18 9.19 16.66 10.98
CA HIS A 18 7.98 17.48 10.96
C HIS A 18 6.74 16.71 10.53
N GLU A 19 5.61 17.19 11.02
CA GLU A 19 4.29 16.82 10.49
C GLU A 19 3.73 18.02 9.73
N TYR A 20 3.16 17.74 8.55
CA TYR A 20 2.61 18.73 7.64
C TYR A 20 1.12 18.49 7.46
N ASN A 21 0.39 19.59 7.38
CA ASN A 21 -1.04 19.63 7.12
C ASN A 21 -1.90 18.94 8.20
N GLU A 22 -3.21 19.17 8.11
CA GLU A 22 -4.17 18.52 8.96
C GLU A 22 -4.55 17.12 8.44
N ALA A 23 -4.96 16.25 9.35
CA ALA A 23 -5.50 14.95 8.97
C ALA A 23 -6.84 15.13 8.24
N LEU A 24 -7.01 14.46 7.12
CA LEU A 24 -8.25 14.42 6.35
C LEU A 24 -8.82 13.00 6.40
N ASP A 25 -10.14 12.91 6.55
CA ASP A 25 -10.84 11.67 6.30
C ASP A 25 -10.90 11.35 4.80
N LEU A 26 -11.36 10.17 4.45
CA LEU A 26 -11.32 9.71 3.07
C LEU A 26 -12.26 10.53 2.16
N ASP A 27 -13.40 10.98 2.68
CA ASP A 27 -14.33 11.84 1.93
C ASP A 27 -13.72 13.20 1.60
N ALA A 28 -13.03 13.82 2.58
CA ALA A 28 -12.32 15.09 2.36
C ALA A 28 -11.15 14.94 1.38
N LYS A 29 -10.39 13.83 1.46
CA LYS A 29 -9.33 13.50 0.50
C LYS A 29 -9.88 13.39 -0.92
N PHE A 30 -10.99 12.69 -1.11
CA PHE A 30 -11.62 12.52 -2.42
C PHE A 30 -12.18 13.84 -2.95
N LYS A 31 -12.81 14.65 -2.10
CA LYS A 31 -13.25 16.01 -2.44
C LYS A 31 -12.09 16.88 -2.91
N LEU A 32 -10.98 16.86 -2.18
CA LEU A 32 -9.76 17.60 -2.55
C LEU A 32 -9.26 17.15 -3.91
N LEU A 33 -9.09 15.85 -4.13
CA LEU A 33 -8.60 15.31 -5.39
C LEU A 33 -9.52 15.64 -6.57
N ALA A 34 -10.82 15.52 -6.39
CA ALA A 34 -11.82 15.84 -7.42
C ALA A 34 -11.81 17.34 -7.83
N SER A 35 -11.26 18.23 -6.99
CA SER A 35 -11.09 19.64 -7.32
C SER A 35 -9.87 19.93 -8.19
N ILE A 36 -8.95 18.97 -8.36
CA ILE A 36 -7.70 19.15 -9.12
C ILE A 36 -7.90 18.64 -10.55
N PRO A 37 -7.83 19.51 -11.56
CA PRO A 37 -8.01 19.07 -12.94
C PRO A 37 -6.99 18.01 -13.38
N GLY A 38 -7.44 17.02 -14.13
CA GLY A 38 -6.60 15.96 -14.69
C GLY A 38 -6.52 14.69 -13.85
N TYR A 39 -6.93 14.72 -12.58
CA TYR A 39 -7.03 13.52 -11.75
C TYR A 39 -8.41 12.88 -11.86
N SER A 40 -8.43 11.55 -11.91
CA SER A 40 -9.67 10.78 -12.04
C SER A 40 -9.69 9.50 -11.21
N GLY A 41 -8.60 9.21 -10.48
CA GLY A 41 -8.48 7.98 -9.73
C GLY A 41 -7.73 8.12 -8.41
N VAL A 42 -7.90 7.12 -7.57
CA VAL A 42 -7.25 6.99 -6.27
C VAL A 42 -6.62 5.60 -6.11
N GLU A 43 -5.55 5.54 -5.33
CA GLU A 43 -5.06 4.32 -4.71
C GLU A 43 -5.30 4.43 -3.21
N VAL A 44 -6.17 3.58 -2.66
CA VAL A 44 -6.48 3.57 -1.21
C VAL A 44 -5.46 2.72 -0.47
N VAL A 45 -5.05 3.16 0.73
CA VAL A 45 -3.99 2.51 1.50
C VAL A 45 -4.55 1.42 2.40
N HIS A 46 -4.23 0.16 2.11
CA HIS A 46 -4.54 -0.99 2.95
C HIS A 46 -3.42 -1.24 3.97
N PRO A 47 -3.73 -1.53 5.25
CA PRO A 47 -5.05 -1.70 5.84
C PRO A 47 -5.66 -0.42 6.44
N TYR A 48 -4.98 0.73 6.40
CA TYR A 48 -5.30 1.87 7.27
C TYR A 48 -6.40 2.80 6.75
N GLU A 49 -6.63 2.83 5.44
CA GLU A 49 -7.60 3.75 4.82
C GLU A 49 -8.64 3.00 3.97
N VAL A 50 -8.99 1.78 4.37
CA VAL A 50 -9.94 0.95 3.65
C VAL A 50 -11.26 0.82 4.43
N PRO A 51 -12.31 1.57 4.05
CA PRO A 51 -13.66 1.35 4.56
C PRO A 51 -14.21 0.02 4.01
N SER A 52 -15.46 -0.32 4.33
CA SER A 52 -16.11 -1.42 3.63
C SER A 52 -16.14 -1.18 2.11
N ALA A 53 -16.14 -2.25 1.31
CA ALA A 53 -16.18 -2.12 -0.15
C ALA A 53 -17.40 -1.32 -0.64
N GLY A 54 -18.54 -1.43 0.04
CA GLY A 54 -19.74 -0.65 -0.26
C GLY A 54 -19.58 0.85 0.00
N GLU A 55 -18.98 1.21 1.12
CA GLU A 55 -18.68 2.61 1.46
C GLU A 55 -17.69 3.22 0.49
N LEU A 56 -16.62 2.50 0.14
CA LEU A 56 -15.65 3.00 -0.86
C LEU A 56 -16.33 3.25 -2.20
N LYS A 57 -17.14 2.32 -2.70
CA LYS A 57 -17.89 2.50 -3.95
C LYS A 57 -18.81 3.72 -3.91
N THR A 58 -19.47 3.95 -2.78
CA THR A 58 -20.32 5.13 -2.58
C THR A 58 -19.54 6.43 -2.63
N LEU A 59 -18.38 6.49 -1.95
CA LEU A 59 -17.49 7.65 -1.95
C LEU A 59 -16.91 7.92 -3.36
N LEU A 60 -16.47 6.88 -4.06
CA LEU A 60 -15.98 6.99 -5.43
C LEU A 60 -17.04 7.57 -6.36
N ALA A 61 -18.27 7.06 -6.29
CA ALA A 61 -19.39 7.57 -7.08
C ALA A 61 -19.73 9.03 -6.76
N LYS A 62 -19.77 9.39 -5.46
CA LYS A 62 -20.02 10.75 -4.98
C LYS A 62 -19.06 11.76 -5.58
N HIS A 63 -17.76 11.42 -5.65
CA HIS A 63 -16.71 12.32 -6.13
C HIS A 63 -16.32 12.10 -7.60
N ARG A 64 -17.00 11.17 -8.32
CA ARG A 64 -16.72 10.82 -9.72
C ARG A 64 -15.26 10.37 -9.93
N LEU A 65 -14.73 9.64 -8.95
CA LEU A 65 -13.40 9.03 -9.00
C LEU A 65 -13.51 7.53 -9.29
N SER A 66 -12.43 6.95 -9.77
CA SER A 66 -12.28 5.49 -9.90
C SER A 66 -11.17 4.98 -8.96
N VAL A 67 -11.28 3.73 -8.52
CA VAL A 67 -10.16 3.07 -7.86
C VAL A 67 -9.17 2.61 -8.95
N ALA A 68 -7.91 3.03 -8.84
CA ALA A 68 -6.84 2.65 -9.77
C ALA A 68 -6.09 1.41 -9.28
N ALA A 69 -5.84 1.34 -7.98
CA ALA A 69 -5.20 0.21 -7.31
C ALA A 69 -5.49 0.28 -5.79
N ILE A 70 -5.15 -0.78 -5.09
CA ILE A 70 -5.02 -0.78 -3.63
C ILE A 70 -3.52 -0.76 -3.30
N ASN A 71 -3.09 0.26 -2.55
CA ASN A 71 -1.71 0.40 -2.11
C ASN A 71 -1.50 -0.30 -0.77
N VAL A 72 -0.55 -1.23 -0.68
CA VAL A 72 -0.31 -1.98 0.56
C VAL A 72 0.81 -1.33 1.36
N ASN A 73 0.52 -1.00 2.60
CA ASN A 73 1.50 -0.48 3.54
C ASN A 73 1.99 -1.60 4.48
N VAL A 74 3.19 -2.10 4.22
CA VAL A 74 3.90 -3.10 5.04
C VAL A 74 5.05 -2.48 5.84
N LYS A 75 4.92 -1.20 6.23
CA LYS A 75 5.98 -0.46 6.92
C LYS A 75 5.52 0.34 8.15
N ALA A 76 4.23 0.64 8.29
CA ALA A 76 3.75 1.53 9.35
C ALA A 76 3.66 0.86 10.73
N GLU A 77 3.56 -0.45 10.80
CA GLU A 77 3.53 -1.17 12.06
C GLU A 77 4.92 -1.17 12.72
N PRO A 78 5.02 -0.98 14.05
CA PRO A 78 6.31 -1.00 14.75
C PRO A 78 7.13 -2.27 14.53
N GLU A 79 6.47 -3.41 14.33
CA GLU A 79 7.12 -4.70 14.06
C GLU A 79 7.74 -4.80 12.66
N PHE A 80 7.30 -3.96 11.71
CA PHE A 80 7.87 -3.89 10.36
C PHE A 80 9.14 -3.01 10.27
N ARG A 81 9.56 -2.38 11.36
CA ARG A 81 10.73 -1.47 11.37
C ARG A 81 12.05 -2.09 10.90
N SER A 82 12.15 -3.40 11.00
CA SER A 82 13.33 -4.18 10.56
C SER A 82 12.99 -5.11 9.40
N GLY A 83 12.07 -4.68 8.53
CA GLY A 83 11.55 -5.45 7.42
C GLY A 83 10.20 -6.08 7.72
N GLY A 84 9.31 -6.06 6.74
CA GLY A 84 8.03 -6.77 6.76
C GLY A 84 8.17 -8.12 6.06
N LEU A 85 8.28 -8.09 4.73
CA LEU A 85 8.38 -9.28 3.89
C LEU A 85 9.72 -10.01 4.02
N THR A 86 10.78 -9.30 4.39
CA THR A 86 12.14 -9.83 4.57
C THR A 86 12.51 -10.14 6.02
N SER A 87 11.65 -9.85 6.97
CA SER A 87 11.92 -10.01 8.40
C SER A 87 12.48 -11.40 8.73
N ALA A 88 13.42 -11.47 9.68
CA ALA A 88 13.90 -12.74 10.24
C ALA A 88 12.79 -13.48 10.98
N ASP A 89 11.84 -12.75 11.58
CA ASP A 89 10.69 -13.32 12.27
C ASP A 89 9.64 -13.84 11.27
N PRO A 90 9.35 -15.14 11.26
CA PRO A 90 8.35 -15.70 10.35
C PRO A 90 6.93 -15.21 10.63
N GLY A 91 6.60 -14.82 11.86
CA GLY A 91 5.29 -14.26 12.21
C GLY A 91 5.09 -12.88 11.59
N VAL A 92 6.15 -12.05 11.60
CA VAL A 92 6.14 -10.74 10.94
C VAL A 92 6.00 -10.88 9.43
N ARG A 93 6.75 -11.82 8.79
CA ARG A 93 6.58 -12.11 7.35
C ARG A 93 5.17 -12.58 7.01
N ALA A 94 4.62 -13.50 7.79
CA ALA A 94 3.27 -14.01 7.59
C ALA A 94 2.22 -12.89 7.67
N LYS A 95 2.39 -11.93 8.60
CA LYS A 95 1.51 -10.75 8.69
C LYS A 95 1.61 -9.86 7.45
N ALA A 96 2.83 -9.59 6.98
CA ALA A 96 3.02 -8.77 5.78
C ALA A 96 2.42 -9.44 4.53
N VAL A 97 2.60 -10.76 4.35
CA VAL A 97 1.98 -11.54 3.27
C VAL A 97 0.45 -11.52 3.38
N ARG A 98 -0.09 -11.63 4.61
CA ARG A 98 -1.53 -11.53 4.83
C ARG A 98 -2.06 -10.17 4.35
N PHE A 99 -1.39 -9.05 4.64
CA PHE A 99 -1.79 -7.73 4.14
C PHE A 99 -1.85 -7.66 2.61
N LEU A 100 -0.89 -8.29 1.93
CA LEU A 100 -0.91 -8.37 0.46
C LEU A 100 -2.13 -9.15 -0.05
N LYS A 101 -2.45 -10.29 0.56
CA LYS A 101 -3.61 -11.12 0.19
C LYS A 101 -4.92 -10.40 0.47
N GLU A 102 -5.07 -9.81 1.65
CA GLU A 102 -6.25 -9.02 2.03
C GLU A 102 -6.47 -7.84 1.07
N ALA A 103 -5.40 -7.17 0.66
CA ALA A 103 -5.48 -6.08 -0.33
C ALA A 103 -5.96 -6.59 -1.69
N LYS A 104 -5.55 -7.78 -2.13
CA LYS A 104 -6.04 -8.39 -3.37
C LYS A 104 -7.52 -8.78 -3.26
N ASP A 105 -7.95 -9.31 -2.11
CA ASP A 105 -9.37 -9.58 -1.85
C ASP A 105 -10.20 -8.30 -1.89
N TYR A 106 -9.68 -7.24 -1.26
CA TYR A 106 -10.33 -5.95 -1.25
C TYR A 106 -10.37 -5.31 -2.64
N ALA A 107 -9.28 -5.37 -3.40
CA ALA A 107 -9.21 -4.89 -4.78
C ALA A 107 -10.31 -5.55 -5.64
N ALA A 108 -10.41 -6.88 -5.60
CA ALA A 108 -11.46 -7.61 -6.30
C ALA A 108 -12.87 -7.15 -5.86
N ALA A 109 -13.09 -6.97 -4.55
CA ALA A 109 -14.38 -6.54 -4.00
C ALA A 109 -14.80 -5.14 -4.48
N VAL A 110 -13.84 -4.22 -4.69
CA VAL A 110 -14.13 -2.85 -5.14
C VAL A 110 -14.04 -2.67 -6.66
N GLY A 111 -13.63 -3.70 -7.39
CA GLY A 111 -13.52 -3.68 -8.85
C GLY A 111 -12.20 -3.12 -9.36
N ALA A 112 -11.15 -3.14 -8.54
CA ALA A 112 -9.77 -2.88 -8.97
C ALA A 112 -9.09 -4.17 -9.40
N ASP A 113 -8.24 -4.08 -10.42
CA ASP A 113 -7.46 -5.20 -10.96
C ASP A 113 -5.98 -5.16 -10.55
N LYS A 114 -5.63 -4.22 -9.66
CA LYS A 114 -4.24 -3.93 -9.26
C LYS A 114 -4.08 -3.74 -7.76
N VAL A 115 -2.98 -4.27 -7.27
CA VAL A 115 -2.43 -3.97 -5.94
C VAL A 115 -1.01 -3.47 -6.13
N THR A 116 -0.62 -2.39 -5.44
CA THR A 116 0.74 -1.86 -5.43
C THR A 116 1.36 -2.08 -4.05
N CYS A 117 2.61 -2.48 -4.01
CA CYS A 117 3.38 -2.64 -2.79
C CYS A 117 4.77 -2.05 -2.95
N CYS A 118 5.14 -1.13 -2.07
CA CYS A 118 6.48 -0.61 -1.94
C CYS A 118 7.07 -1.07 -0.60
N PRO A 119 7.95 -2.10 -0.59
CA PRO A 119 8.49 -2.67 0.64
C PRO A 119 9.64 -1.82 1.20
N LEU A 120 9.36 -0.55 1.54
CA LEU A 120 10.36 0.42 2.00
C LEU A 120 11.06 0.04 3.31
N GLY A 121 10.35 -0.69 4.19
CA GLY A 121 10.93 -1.17 5.44
C GLY A 121 11.82 -2.41 5.30
N ASP A 122 11.88 -2.98 4.09
CA ASP A 122 12.61 -4.22 3.81
C ASP A 122 14.07 -3.95 3.41
N GLY A 123 14.76 -3.12 4.19
CA GLY A 123 16.16 -2.79 4.04
C GLY A 123 16.85 -2.56 5.38
N TYR A 124 18.16 -2.45 5.35
CA TYR A 124 18.99 -2.24 6.52
C TYR A 124 19.98 -1.09 6.29
N GLU A 125 20.19 -0.29 7.34
CA GLU A 125 21.12 0.82 7.28
C GLU A 125 22.59 0.37 7.25
N PHE A 126 22.89 -0.82 7.80
CA PHE A 126 24.25 -1.33 7.90
C PHE A 126 24.39 -2.70 7.25
N SER A 127 25.43 -2.86 6.42
CA SER A 127 25.64 -4.04 5.58
C SER A 127 25.77 -5.37 6.33
N PHE A 128 26.11 -5.37 7.63
CA PHE A 128 26.29 -6.57 8.43
C PHE A 128 25.17 -6.86 9.40
N GLN A 129 24.04 -6.16 9.31
CA GLN A 129 22.89 -6.39 10.16
C GLN A 129 22.11 -7.65 9.84
N TYR A 130 22.26 -8.16 8.61
CA TYR A 130 21.37 -9.21 8.12
C TYR A 130 21.98 -10.08 7.03
N ASP A 131 21.45 -11.30 6.87
CA ASP A 131 21.72 -12.15 5.73
C ASP A 131 20.90 -11.70 4.52
N TYR A 132 21.51 -10.93 3.63
CA TYR A 132 20.87 -10.43 2.41
C TYR A 132 20.37 -11.55 1.50
N ALA A 133 21.07 -12.69 1.44
CA ALA A 133 20.66 -13.81 0.61
C ALA A 133 19.39 -14.48 1.18
N ALA A 134 19.29 -14.59 2.51
CA ALA A 134 18.07 -15.06 3.16
C ALA A 134 16.93 -14.07 2.97
N SER A 135 17.18 -12.77 3.18
CA SER A 135 16.17 -11.70 2.97
C SER A 135 15.62 -11.72 1.56
N TRP A 136 16.48 -11.84 0.56
CA TRP A 136 16.05 -11.92 -0.83
C TRP A 136 15.17 -13.13 -1.11
N ARG A 137 15.51 -14.30 -0.58
CA ARG A 137 14.64 -15.49 -0.67
C ARG A 137 13.29 -15.26 -0.03
N HIS A 138 13.26 -14.70 1.20
CA HIS A 138 12.01 -14.37 1.90
C HIS A 138 11.15 -13.42 1.07
N LEU A 139 11.75 -12.39 0.46
CA LEU A 139 11.02 -11.43 -0.39
C LEU A 139 10.41 -12.11 -1.61
N VAL A 140 11.21 -12.93 -2.32
CA VAL A 140 10.73 -13.67 -3.51
C VAL A 140 9.59 -14.62 -3.14
N ASP A 141 9.74 -15.40 -2.06
CA ASP A 141 8.73 -16.35 -1.60
C ASP A 141 7.44 -15.61 -1.19
N ALA A 142 7.56 -14.49 -0.46
CA ALA A 142 6.42 -13.69 -0.04
C ALA A 142 5.62 -13.13 -1.22
N PHE A 143 6.31 -12.57 -2.22
CA PHE A 143 5.64 -12.08 -3.42
C PHE A 143 5.08 -13.21 -4.28
N ALA A 144 5.75 -14.34 -4.39
CA ALA A 144 5.23 -15.50 -5.11
C ALA A 144 3.93 -16.03 -4.46
N GLU A 145 3.92 -16.15 -3.12
CA GLU A 145 2.74 -16.57 -2.37
C GLU A 145 1.58 -15.58 -2.53
N ALA A 146 1.86 -14.28 -2.41
CA ALA A 146 0.84 -13.25 -2.58
C ALA A 146 0.33 -13.16 -4.03
N ALA A 147 1.20 -13.33 -5.02
CA ALA A 147 0.82 -13.31 -6.43
C ALA A 147 -0.10 -14.48 -6.80
N ALA A 148 0.13 -15.67 -6.22
CA ALA A 148 -0.71 -16.84 -6.43
C ALA A 148 -2.14 -16.70 -5.85
N HIS A 149 -2.31 -15.84 -4.83
CA HIS A 149 -3.63 -15.50 -4.29
C HIS A 149 -4.33 -14.54 -5.25
N ARG A 150 -5.54 -14.87 -5.72
CA ARG A 150 -6.30 -14.08 -6.70
C ARG A 150 -5.45 -13.65 -7.91
N PRO A 151 -5.06 -14.59 -8.78
CA PRO A 151 -4.16 -14.30 -9.90
C PRO A 151 -4.72 -13.29 -10.91
N GLU A 152 -6.04 -13.07 -10.91
CA GLU A 152 -6.70 -12.04 -11.71
C GLU A 152 -6.43 -10.60 -11.25
N VAL A 153 -5.96 -10.41 -10.00
CA VAL A 153 -5.53 -9.11 -9.47
C VAL A 153 -4.02 -9.03 -9.53
N THR A 154 -3.49 -8.17 -10.39
CA THR A 154 -2.04 -8.03 -10.58
C THR A 154 -1.38 -7.36 -9.38
N LEU A 155 -0.30 -7.96 -8.87
CA LEU A 155 0.54 -7.37 -7.82
C LEU A 155 1.74 -6.67 -8.46
N PHE A 156 1.80 -5.34 -8.30
CA PHE A 156 2.94 -4.52 -8.71
C PHE A 156 3.87 -4.29 -7.52
N VAL A 157 5.16 -4.50 -7.77
CA VAL A 157 6.21 -4.21 -6.80
C VAL A 157 6.90 -2.92 -7.20
N GLU A 158 6.81 -1.92 -6.33
CA GLU A 158 7.53 -0.66 -6.50
C GLU A 158 8.84 -0.75 -5.72
N TYR A 159 9.97 -0.51 -6.36
CA TYR A 159 11.25 -0.39 -5.70
C TYR A 159 11.71 1.07 -5.65
N LYS A 160 12.50 1.39 -4.62
CA LYS A 160 13.21 2.67 -4.54
C LYS A 160 14.70 2.42 -4.37
N PRO A 161 15.56 3.21 -5.01
CA PRO A 161 17.01 3.00 -4.95
C PRO A 161 17.60 3.33 -3.57
N SER A 162 17.03 4.31 -2.88
CA SER A 162 17.27 4.62 -1.45
C SER A 162 16.25 5.63 -0.95
N GLU A 163 16.07 5.69 0.35
CA GLU A 163 15.35 6.78 1.05
C GLU A 163 16.26 7.44 2.08
#